data_2e3f90e1df55e4cc769ea8a0a46f3fba
#
_entry.id   2e3f90e1df55e4cc769ea8a0a46f3fba
#
_cell.length_a   1.000
_cell.length_b   1.000
_cell.length_c   1.000
_cell.angle_alpha   90.00
_cell.angle_beta   90.00
_cell.angle_gamma   90.00
#
_symmetry.space_group_name_H-M   'P 1'
#
loop_
_entity.id
_entity.type
_entity.pdbx_description
1 polymer ?
#
loop_
_entity_poly.entity_id
_entity_poly.type
_entity_poly.pdbx_seq_one_letter_code
_entity_poly.pdbx_strand_id
1 'polypeptide(L)'
;HHRASDDAVPVAQMLTKFFPMLEERGVTRLQQINNEMLKLRPLGSKSNRFPKHIILLAKNKAGLKNLYQLISLSNLKYFKRVPIIPKSELIAHREGLIIGSACEAGELFRAVADHKDWEELKRIASFYDYLEIQPICNNRFMLREGAARSEEELRDFNRTIVRLGEELGKRVVATGDVH
;
A
#
# COMPACT_ATOMS: atom_id res chain seq x y z
N HIS A 1 32.32 10.15 8.35
CA HIS A 1 32.16 9.78 9.78
C HIS A 1 30.98 10.56 10.33
N HIS A 2 29.79 9.94 10.39
CA HIS A 2 28.66 10.51 11.14
C HIS A 2 29.00 10.36 12.64
N ARG A 3 29.09 11.47 13.33
CA ARG A 3 29.15 11.46 14.80
C ARG A 3 27.72 11.47 15.33
N ALA A 4 27.40 10.59 16.27
CA ALA A 4 26.08 10.52 16.88
C ALA A 4 25.60 11.88 17.44
N SER A 5 26.53 12.74 17.87
CA SER A 5 26.27 14.11 18.30
C SER A 5 25.72 14.99 17.17
N ASP A 6 26.22 14.82 15.95
CA ASP A 6 25.83 15.65 14.80
C ASP A 6 24.41 15.37 14.34
N ASP A 7 23.94 14.13 14.56
CA ASP A 7 22.55 13.73 14.29
C ASP A 7 21.60 14.09 15.45
N ALA A 8 22.11 14.09 16.70
CA ALA A 8 21.29 14.38 17.88
C ALA A 8 20.92 15.87 18.02
N VAL A 9 21.83 16.78 17.64
CA VAL A 9 21.60 18.23 17.78
C VAL A 9 20.41 18.73 16.95
N PRO A 10 20.26 18.41 15.64
CA PRO A 10 19.07 18.81 14.87
C PRO A 10 17.78 18.25 15.44
N VAL A 11 17.79 17.01 15.96
CA VAL A 11 16.59 16.40 16.59
C VAL A 11 16.22 17.16 17.85
N ALA A 12 17.19 17.50 18.71
CA ALA A 12 16.95 18.30 19.91
C ALA A 12 16.38 19.68 19.56
N GLN A 13 16.94 20.35 18.54
CA GLN A 13 16.44 21.65 18.05
C GLN A 13 15.02 21.56 17.49
N MET A 14 14.65 20.46 16.81
CA MET A 14 13.27 20.24 16.38
C MET A 14 12.33 20.06 17.57
N LEU A 15 12.70 19.27 18.57
CA LEU A 15 11.90 19.03 19.76
C LEU A 15 11.63 20.33 20.54
N THR A 16 12.63 21.19 20.69
CA THR A 16 12.45 22.49 21.36
C THR A 16 11.45 23.40 20.66
N LYS A 17 11.25 23.22 19.35
CA LYS A 17 10.21 23.94 18.60
C LYS A 17 8.84 23.25 18.67
N PHE A 18 8.82 21.94 18.71
CA PHE A 18 7.56 21.20 18.73
C PHE A 18 6.87 21.20 20.11
N PHE A 19 7.64 21.20 21.20
CA PHE A 19 7.05 21.18 22.53
C PHE A 19 6.11 22.37 22.79
N PRO A 20 6.48 23.62 22.55
CA PRO A 20 5.55 24.73 22.70
C PRO A 20 4.29 24.61 21.85
N MET A 21 4.42 24.15 20.61
CA MET A 21 3.29 23.96 19.70
C MET A 21 2.34 22.86 20.18
N LEU A 22 2.84 21.84 20.88
CA LEU A 22 2.03 20.78 21.49
C LEU A 22 1.35 21.29 22.76
N GLU A 23 2.06 22.06 23.58
CA GLU A 23 1.50 22.68 24.81
C GLU A 23 0.36 23.65 24.48
N GLU A 24 0.49 24.49 23.48
CA GLU A 24 -0.58 25.37 22.98
C GLU A 24 -1.84 24.60 22.56
N ARG A 25 -1.71 23.31 22.22
CA ARG A 25 -2.82 22.41 21.89
C ARG A 25 -3.30 21.54 23.07
N GLY A 26 -2.81 21.82 24.26
CA GLY A 26 -3.15 21.07 25.46
C GLY A 26 -2.53 19.69 25.57
N VAL A 27 -1.48 19.40 24.77
CA VAL A 27 -0.73 18.14 24.81
C VAL A 27 0.42 18.28 25.79
N THR A 28 0.25 17.73 26.99
CA THR A 28 1.24 17.79 28.07
C THR A 28 1.88 16.43 28.37
N ARG A 29 1.42 15.35 27.72
CA ARG A 29 1.92 13.98 27.92
C ARG A 29 2.13 13.29 26.58
N LEU A 30 3.15 12.45 26.49
CA LEU A 30 3.49 11.69 25.25
C LEU A 30 2.31 10.86 24.72
N GLN A 31 1.49 10.26 25.62
CA GLN A 31 0.33 9.45 25.23
C GLN A 31 -0.74 10.26 24.48
N GLN A 32 -0.78 11.59 24.69
CA GLN A 32 -1.75 12.48 24.04
C GLN A 32 -1.34 12.86 22.61
N ILE A 33 -0.05 12.74 22.25
CA ILE A 33 0.49 13.16 20.95
C ILE A 33 -0.24 12.44 19.82
N ASN A 34 -0.38 11.11 19.89
CA ASN A 34 -1.04 10.34 18.84
C ASN A 34 -2.50 10.75 18.64
N ASN A 35 -3.22 11.01 19.72
CA ASN A 35 -4.62 11.44 19.67
C ASN A 35 -4.74 12.84 19.06
N GLU A 36 -3.84 13.76 19.40
CA GLU A 36 -3.82 15.10 18.82
C GLU A 36 -3.44 15.07 17.35
N MET A 37 -2.44 14.28 16.98
CA MET A 37 -2.06 14.09 15.58
C MET A 37 -3.16 13.46 14.74
N LEU A 38 -4.02 12.62 15.32
CA LEU A 38 -5.20 12.10 14.65
C LEU A 38 -6.24 13.19 14.36
N LYS A 39 -6.45 14.14 15.28
CA LYS A 39 -7.35 15.29 15.07
C LYS A 39 -6.86 16.24 13.98
N LEU A 40 -5.55 16.39 13.86
CA LEU A 40 -4.91 17.23 12.83
C LEU A 40 -4.93 16.61 11.43
N ARG A 41 -5.33 15.34 11.31
CA ARG A 41 -5.51 14.74 9.98
C ARG A 41 -6.68 15.42 9.28
N PRO A 42 -6.52 15.90 8.03
CA PRO A 42 -7.66 16.38 7.27
C PRO A 42 -8.73 15.29 7.23
N LEU A 43 -9.99 15.66 7.54
CA LEU A 43 -11.14 14.78 7.37
C LEU A 43 -11.14 14.26 5.92
N GLY A 44 -11.01 12.95 5.75
CA GLY A 44 -10.87 12.31 4.44
C GLY A 44 -9.46 11.88 4.06
N SER A 45 -8.40 12.31 4.75
CA SER A 45 -7.06 11.77 4.53
C SER A 45 -6.82 10.48 5.32
N LYS A 46 -7.64 9.47 5.10
CA LYS A 46 -7.12 8.10 5.09
C LYS A 46 -6.28 7.96 3.81
N SER A 47 -5.30 8.86 3.65
CA SER A 47 -4.34 8.68 2.60
C SER A 47 -3.59 7.41 2.97
N ASN A 48 -3.73 6.43 2.14
CA ASN A 48 -2.85 5.29 2.04
C ASN A 48 -1.41 5.80 1.84
N ARG A 49 -0.78 6.27 2.90
CA ARG A 49 0.56 6.88 2.89
C ARG A 49 1.65 5.86 2.55
N PHE A 50 1.28 4.59 2.57
CA PHE A 50 2.19 3.51 2.22
C PHE A 50 1.93 3.09 0.78
N PRO A 51 2.99 2.96 -0.02
CA PRO A 51 2.91 2.35 -1.34
C PRO A 51 2.22 1.00 -1.25
N LYS A 52 1.47 0.64 -2.29
CA LYS A 52 0.86 -0.68 -2.42
C LYS A 52 1.65 -1.50 -3.40
N HIS A 53 1.76 -2.80 -3.14
CA HIS A 53 2.38 -3.71 -4.10
C HIS A 53 1.53 -3.82 -5.36
N ILE A 54 2.21 -3.99 -6.48
CA ILE A 54 1.60 -4.21 -7.79
C ILE A 54 2.53 -5.08 -8.63
N ILE A 55 1.96 -5.95 -9.43
CA ILE A 55 2.74 -6.76 -10.38
C ILE A 55 2.65 -6.14 -11.77
N LEU A 56 3.79 -5.97 -12.41
CA LEU A 56 3.89 -5.48 -13.78
C LEU A 56 4.62 -6.50 -14.64
N LEU A 57 3.96 -6.99 -15.68
CA LEU A 57 4.53 -7.93 -16.63
C LEU A 57 4.59 -7.28 -18.00
N ALA A 58 5.75 -7.35 -18.66
CA ALA A 58 5.89 -6.87 -20.03
C ALA A 58 5.32 -7.92 -21.01
N LYS A 59 4.27 -7.56 -21.74
CA LYS A 59 3.62 -8.40 -22.75
C LYS A 59 4.37 -8.39 -24.07
N ASN A 60 5.06 -7.30 -24.40
CA ASN A 60 5.76 -7.07 -25.68
C ASN A 60 6.88 -6.04 -25.50
N LYS A 61 7.57 -5.69 -26.59
CA LYS A 61 8.68 -4.72 -26.58
C LYS A 61 8.25 -3.32 -26.10
N ALA A 62 7.03 -2.87 -26.42
CA ALA A 62 6.52 -1.59 -25.94
C ALA A 62 6.34 -1.62 -24.42
N GLY A 63 5.75 -2.70 -23.87
CA GLY A 63 5.63 -2.92 -22.43
C GLY A 63 6.98 -3.01 -21.74
N LEU A 64 7.97 -3.66 -22.33
CA LEU A 64 9.32 -3.71 -21.77
C LEU A 64 9.95 -2.31 -21.67
N LYS A 65 9.81 -1.49 -22.71
CA LYS A 65 10.24 -0.08 -22.68
C LYS A 65 9.54 0.70 -21.60
N ASN A 66 8.22 0.59 -21.50
CA ASN A 66 7.41 1.27 -20.50
C ASN A 66 7.77 0.82 -19.08
N LEU A 67 8.03 -0.47 -18.88
CA LEU A 67 8.50 -1.00 -17.59
C LEU A 67 9.83 -0.35 -17.16
N TYR A 68 10.82 -0.26 -18.07
CA TYR A 68 12.08 0.41 -17.78
C TYR A 68 11.90 1.90 -17.46
N GLN A 69 11.01 2.59 -18.17
CA GLN A 69 10.68 3.99 -17.89
C GLN A 69 10.06 4.16 -16.50
N LEU A 70 9.11 3.30 -16.14
CA LEU A 70 8.49 3.32 -14.80
C LEU A 70 9.51 3.05 -13.70
N ILE A 71 10.41 2.06 -13.88
CA ILE A 71 11.49 1.78 -12.94
C ILE A 71 12.41 3.00 -12.81
N SER A 72 12.81 3.62 -13.91
CA SER A 72 13.65 4.82 -13.89
C SER A 72 12.96 5.98 -13.17
N LEU A 73 11.69 6.25 -13.48
CA LEU A 73 10.89 7.28 -12.81
C LEU A 73 10.77 7.03 -11.31
N SER A 74 10.53 5.79 -10.91
CA SER A 74 10.38 5.42 -9.50
C SER A 74 11.65 5.65 -8.69
N ASN A 75 12.81 5.44 -9.28
CA ASN A 75 14.10 5.60 -8.62
C ASN A 75 14.66 7.03 -8.72
N LEU A 76 14.45 7.73 -9.82
CA LEU A 76 15.05 9.05 -10.05
C LEU A 76 14.16 10.21 -9.61
N LYS A 77 12.84 10.08 -9.79
CA LYS A 77 11.88 11.17 -9.54
C LYS A 77 11.01 10.94 -8.31
N TYR A 78 10.58 9.70 -8.08
CA TYR A 78 9.57 9.38 -7.07
C TYR A 78 10.10 8.54 -5.89
N PHE A 79 11.41 8.45 -5.73
CA PHE A 79 12.01 7.74 -4.61
C PHE A 79 11.72 8.42 -3.27
N LYS A 80 11.05 7.69 -2.36
CA LYS A 80 10.77 8.13 -0.98
C LYS A 80 11.04 6.96 -0.02
N ARG A 81 12.27 6.77 0.39
CA ARG A 81 12.77 5.61 1.13
C ARG A 81 12.76 4.30 0.32
N VAL A 82 11.75 4.12 -0.52
CA VAL A 82 11.60 3.04 -1.50
C VAL A 82 11.17 3.62 -2.83
N PRO A 83 11.43 2.92 -3.95
CA PRO A 83 10.93 3.33 -5.26
C PRO A 83 9.39 3.30 -5.26
N ILE A 84 8.75 4.36 -5.76
CA ILE A 84 7.29 4.48 -5.83
C ILE A 84 6.90 4.82 -7.25
N ILE A 85 5.87 4.16 -7.76
CA ILE A 85 5.26 4.48 -9.05
C ILE A 85 3.91 5.14 -8.79
N PRO A 86 3.75 6.45 -9.06
CA PRO A 86 2.44 7.08 -9.00
C PRO A 86 1.46 6.42 -9.98
N LYS A 87 0.21 6.24 -9.58
CA LYS A 87 -0.82 5.61 -10.42
C LYS A 87 -1.02 6.34 -11.76
N SER A 88 -0.85 7.67 -11.77
CA SER A 88 -0.88 8.48 -12.99
C SER A 88 0.23 8.12 -13.99
N GLU A 89 1.45 7.89 -13.50
CA GLU A 89 2.57 7.47 -14.35
C GLU A 89 2.34 6.04 -14.87
N LEU A 90 1.80 5.15 -14.02
CA LEU A 90 1.46 3.79 -14.42
C LEU A 90 0.40 3.79 -15.53
N ILE A 91 -0.62 4.65 -15.44
CA ILE A 91 -1.65 4.80 -16.47
C ILE A 91 -1.05 5.33 -17.77
N ALA A 92 -0.18 6.32 -17.69
CA ALA A 92 0.47 6.92 -18.86
C ALA A 92 1.40 5.95 -19.61
N HIS A 93 1.96 4.96 -18.91
CA HIS A 93 2.88 3.95 -19.46
C HIS A 93 2.26 2.55 -19.51
N ARG A 94 0.92 2.44 -19.51
CA ARG A 94 0.24 1.14 -19.42
C ARG A 94 0.37 0.28 -20.67
N GLU A 95 0.63 0.88 -21.84
CA GLU A 95 0.69 0.16 -23.11
C GLU A 95 1.71 -1.01 -23.06
N GLY A 96 1.25 -2.19 -23.47
CA GLY A 96 2.07 -3.41 -23.50
C GLY A 96 2.42 -4.01 -22.13
N LEU A 97 1.83 -3.50 -21.04
CA LEU A 97 1.93 -4.08 -19.69
C LEU A 97 0.68 -4.89 -19.36
N ILE A 98 0.89 -5.92 -18.56
CA ILE A 98 -0.16 -6.65 -17.82
C ILE A 98 0.02 -6.31 -16.35
N ILE A 99 -1.08 -5.91 -15.70
CA ILE A 99 -1.07 -5.43 -14.33
C ILE A 99 -1.83 -6.40 -13.43
N GLY A 100 -1.14 -6.95 -12.42
CA GLY A 100 -1.71 -7.85 -11.41
C GLY A 100 -1.95 -7.16 -10.07
N SER A 101 -2.92 -7.66 -9.31
CA SER A 101 -3.33 -7.09 -8.03
C SER A 101 -2.33 -7.31 -6.88
N ALA A 102 -1.32 -8.14 -7.10
CA ALA A 102 -0.29 -8.52 -6.14
C ALA A 102 -0.82 -9.21 -4.86
N CYS A 103 0.03 -9.21 -3.81
CA CYS A 103 -0.16 -9.92 -2.56
C CYS A 103 -1.03 -9.15 -1.54
N GLU A 104 -0.96 -9.55 -0.27
CA GLU A 104 -1.68 -8.92 0.85
C GLU A 104 -1.28 -7.44 1.07
N ALA A 105 -0.12 -7.01 0.59
CA ALA A 105 0.29 -5.60 0.58
C ALA A 105 -0.25 -4.81 -0.63
N GLY A 106 -0.95 -5.46 -1.55
CA GLY A 106 -1.64 -4.86 -2.69
C GLY A 106 -2.86 -4.04 -2.30
N GLU A 107 -3.31 -3.15 -3.19
CA GLU A 107 -4.47 -2.28 -2.94
C GLU A 107 -5.76 -3.11 -2.80
N LEU A 108 -5.96 -4.12 -3.66
CA LEU A 108 -7.17 -4.94 -3.66
C LEU A 108 -7.30 -5.77 -2.40
N PHE A 109 -6.25 -6.53 -2.04
CA PHE A 109 -6.30 -7.38 -0.85
C PHE A 109 -6.53 -6.54 0.42
N ARG A 110 -5.85 -5.40 0.55
CA ARG A 110 -6.06 -4.48 1.69
C ARG A 110 -7.48 -3.94 1.73
N ALA A 111 -8.08 -3.62 0.60
CA ALA A 111 -9.46 -3.17 0.55
C ALA A 111 -10.44 -4.26 1.00
N VAL A 112 -10.18 -5.53 0.64
CA VAL A 112 -10.96 -6.69 1.10
C VAL A 112 -10.80 -6.89 2.60
N ALA A 113 -9.58 -6.87 3.13
CA ALA A 113 -9.30 -7.00 4.55
C ALA A 113 -9.85 -5.83 5.38
N ASP A 114 -9.92 -4.63 4.81
CA ASP A 114 -10.55 -3.45 5.41
C ASP A 114 -12.09 -3.48 5.28
N HIS A 115 -12.69 -4.56 4.79
CA HIS A 115 -14.13 -4.74 4.59
C HIS A 115 -14.80 -3.58 3.82
N LYS A 116 -14.14 -3.11 2.74
CA LYS A 116 -14.72 -2.11 1.85
C LYS A 116 -16.00 -2.64 1.19
N ASP A 117 -16.92 -1.74 0.86
CA ASP A 117 -18.14 -2.11 0.16
C ASP A 117 -17.85 -2.72 -1.23
N TRP A 118 -18.82 -3.46 -1.76
CA TRP A 118 -18.65 -4.25 -2.98
C TRP A 118 -18.39 -3.38 -4.22
N GLU A 119 -18.99 -2.20 -4.30
CA GLU A 119 -18.78 -1.29 -5.41
C GLU A 119 -17.37 -0.70 -5.41
N GLU A 120 -16.85 -0.38 -4.23
CA GLU A 120 -15.47 0.09 -4.09
C GLU A 120 -14.48 -1.04 -4.43
N LEU A 121 -14.75 -2.28 -4.01
CA LEU A 121 -13.93 -3.44 -4.37
C LEU A 121 -13.93 -3.67 -5.89
N LYS A 122 -15.08 -3.58 -6.56
CA LYS A 122 -15.18 -3.66 -8.02
C LYS A 122 -14.40 -2.55 -8.71
N ARG A 123 -14.53 -1.32 -8.23
CA ARG A 123 -13.79 -0.17 -8.76
C ARG A 123 -12.26 -0.40 -8.69
N ILE A 124 -11.77 -0.90 -7.56
CA ILE A 124 -10.36 -1.21 -7.37
C ILE A 124 -9.94 -2.38 -8.27
N ALA A 125 -10.69 -3.47 -8.26
CA ALA A 125 -10.39 -4.67 -9.05
C ALA A 125 -10.40 -4.40 -10.56
N SER A 126 -11.25 -3.48 -11.03
CA SER A 126 -11.35 -3.10 -12.44
C SER A 126 -10.06 -2.53 -13.01
N PHE A 127 -9.19 -1.96 -12.18
CA PHE A 127 -7.91 -1.40 -12.61
C PHE A 127 -6.91 -2.46 -13.11
N TYR A 128 -6.97 -3.67 -12.57
CA TYR A 128 -6.03 -4.76 -12.84
C TYR A 128 -6.46 -5.58 -14.05
N ASP A 129 -5.49 -6.18 -14.74
CA ASP A 129 -5.75 -7.10 -15.86
C ASP A 129 -6.04 -8.52 -15.35
N TYR A 130 -5.49 -8.89 -14.20
CA TYR A 130 -5.79 -10.13 -13.48
C TYR A 130 -5.71 -9.91 -11.96
N LEU A 131 -6.33 -10.79 -11.20
CA LEU A 131 -6.35 -10.74 -9.75
C LEU A 131 -5.52 -11.89 -9.17
N GLU A 132 -4.97 -11.72 -7.99
CA GLU A 132 -4.17 -12.73 -7.30
C GLU A 132 -4.78 -13.14 -5.98
N ILE A 133 -4.69 -14.42 -5.70
CA ILE A 133 -4.91 -15.02 -4.38
C ILE A 133 -3.65 -15.76 -3.95
N GLN A 134 -3.47 -15.92 -2.64
CA GLN A 134 -2.31 -16.58 -2.09
C GLN A 134 -2.72 -17.68 -1.10
N PRO A 135 -1.86 -18.70 -0.87
CA PRO A 135 -2.08 -19.67 0.19
C PRO A 135 -2.27 -18.95 1.54
N ILE A 136 -3.23 -19.40 2.33
CA ILE A 136 -3.52 -18.77 3.64
C ILE A 136 -2.32 -18.79 4.59
N CYS A 137 -1.39 -19.74 4.42
CA CYS A 137 -0.18 -19.79 5.24
C CYS A 137 0.70 -18.54 5.08
N ASN A 138 0.72 -17.91 3.89
CA ASN A 138 1.46 -16.68 3.66
C ASN A 138 0.90 -15.53 4.49
N ASN A 139 -0.41 -15.54 4.74
CA ASN A 139 -1.13 -14.46 5.42
C ASN A 139 -1.41 -14.77 6.91
N ARG A 140 -0.89 -15.87 7.48
CA ARG A 140 -1.09 -16.22 8.91
C ARG A 140 -0.57 -15.17 9.89
N PHE A 141 0.41 -14.36 9.50
CA PHE A 141 0.88 -13.26 10.33
C PHE A 141 -0.25 -12.27 10.68
N MET A 142 -1.24 -12.10 9.80
CA MET A 142 -2.40 -11.22 10.02
C MET A 142 -3.23 -11.65 11.23
N LEU A 143 -3.24 -12.93 11.58
CA LEU A 143 -3.89 -13.44 12.80
C LEU A 143 -3.18 -12.94 14.06
N ARG A 144 -1.84 -12.92 14.04
CA ARG A 144 -1.02 -12.44 15.17
C ARG A 144 -1.09 -10.94 15.32
N GLU A 145 -1.26 -10.21 14.22
CA GLU A 145 -1.38 -8.75 14.20
C GLU A 145 -2.81 -8.25 14.43
N GLY A 146 -3.77 -9.17 14.55
CA GLY A 146 -5.19 -8.83 14.72
C GLY A 146 -5.86 -8.23 13.48
N ALA A 147 -5.21 -8.34 12.32
CA ALA A 147 -5.77 -7.89 11.03
C ALA A 147 -6.74 -8.91 10.40
N ALA A 148 -6.73 -10.15 10.88
CA ALA A 148 -7.72 -11.18 10.60
C ALA A 148 -8.03 -11.95 11.91
N ARG A 149 -9.27 -12.41 12.06
CA ARG A 149 -9.76 -13.08 13.28
C ARG A 149 -9.53 -14.58 13.28
N SER A 150 -9.50 -15.18 12.08
CA SER A 150 -9.40 -16.63 11.91
C SER A 150 -8.84 -17.01 10.55
N GLU A 151 -8.38 -18.26 10.40
CA GLU A 151 -7.99 -18.79 9.09
C GLU A 151 -9.17 -18.85 8.12
N GLU A 152 -10.41 -18.99 8.62
CA GLU A 152 -11.59 -18.96 7.77
C GLU A 152 -11.81 -17.57 7.17
N GLU A 153 -11.58 -16.51 7.94
CA GLU A 153 -11.63 -15.16 7.40
C GLU A 153 -10.55 -14.91 6.31
N LEU A 154 -9.34 -15.48 6.47
CA LEU A 154 -8.34 -15.45 5.41
C LEU A 154 -8.79 -16.17 4.14
N ARG A 155 -9.55 -17.29 4.28
CA ARG A 155 -10.17 -17.97 3.13
C ARG A 155 -11.25 -17.10 2.51
N ASP A 156 -12.04 -16.40 3.31
CA ASP A 156 -13.09 -15.50 2.83
C ASP A 156 -12.54 -14.32 2.06
N PHE A 157 -11.37 -13.80 2.43
CA PHE A 157 -10.67 -12.79 1.61
C PHE A 157 -10.36 -13.34 0.21
N ASN A 158 -9.79 -14.54 0.11
CA ASN A 158 -9.53 -15.19 -1.17
C ASN A 158 -10.82 -15.45 -1.96
N ARG A 159 -11.88 -15.96 -1.31
CA ARG A 159 -13.20 -16.18 -1.95
C ARG A 159 -13.80 -14.89 -2.50
N THR A 160 -13.64 -13.79 -1.77
CA THR A 160 -14.08 -12.46 -2.20
C THR A 160 -13.35 -12.02 -3.47
N ILE A 161 -12.04 -12.23 -3.56
CA ILE A 161 -11.26 -11.91 -4.75
C ILE A 161 -11.65 -12.81 -5.93
N VAL A 162 -11.88 -14.10 -5.70
CA VAL A 162 -12.37 -15.03 -6.74
C VAL A 162 -13.71 -14.56 -7.29
N ARG A 163 -14.66 -14.24 -6.42
CA ARG A 163 -15.98 -13.74 -6.81
C ARG A 163 -15.90 -12.44 -7.61
N LEU A 164 -15.01 -11.51 -7.22
CA LEU A 164 -14.74 -10.29 -7.98
C LEU A 164 -14.22 -10.61 -9.40
N GLY A 165 -13.31 -11.59 -9.49
CA GLY A 165 -12.79 -12.03 -10.79
C GLY A 165 -13.90 -12.60 -11.68
N GLU A 166 -14.77 -13.44 -11.14
CA GLU A 166 -15.91 -14.01 -11.85
C GLU A 166 -16.88 -12.92 -12.34
N GLU A 167 -17.27 -11.99 -11.45
CA GLU A 167 -18.21 -10.91 -11.80
C GLU A 167 -17.64 -9.94 -12.85
N LEU A 168 -16.34 -9.66 -12.78
CA LEU A 168 -15.66 -8.74 -13.69
C LEU A 168 -15.08 -9.43 -14.94
N GLY A 169 -15.25 -10.75 -15.08
CA GLY A 169 -14.66 -11.52 -16.19
C GLY A 169 -13.14 -11.50 -16.19
N LYS A 170 -12.49 -11.37 -15.04
CA LYS A 170 -11.04 -11.33 -14.88
C LYS A 170 -10.49 -12.67 -14.43
N ARG A 171 -9.29 -13.00 -14.93
CA ARG A 171 -8.58 -14.17 -14.44
C ARG A 171 -8.16 -13.97 -13.00
N VAL A 172 -8.32 -15.01 -12.19
CA VAL A 172 -7.75 -15.09 -10.84
C VAL A 172 -6.67 -16.15 -10.85
N VAL A 173 -5.48 -15.82 -10.39
CA VAL A 173 -4.34 -16.73 -10.34
C VAL A 173 -3.91 -16.93 -8.90
N ALA A 174 -3.50 -18.15 -8.57
CA ALA A 174 -2.88 -18.45 -7.27
C ALA A 174 -1.36 -18.30 -7.41
N THR A 175 -0.77 -17.47 -6.55
CA THR A 175 0.68 -17.21 -6.51
C THR A 175 1.25 -17.56 -5.14
N GLY A 176 2.54 -17.91 -5.11
CA GLY A 176 3.23 -18.28 -3.86
C GLY A 176 3.87 -17.10 -3.13
N ASP A 177 3.74 -15.87 -3.68
CA ASP A 177 4.42 -14.67 -3.16
C ASP A 177 5.93 -14.87 -3.00
N VAL A 178 6.57 -15.38 -4.04
CA VAL A 178 8.01 -15.65 -4.07
C VAL A 178 8.76 -14.35 -4.37
N HIS A 179 9.69 -13.98 -3.50
CA HIS A 179 10.60 -12.85 -3.63
C HIS A 179 12.04 -13.31 -3.84
#